data_bcf68d2cc356e2469790a0ad243893b4
#
_entry.id   bcf68d2cc356e2469790a0ad243893b4
#
_cell.length_a   1.000
_cell.length_b   1.000
_cell.length_c   1.000
_cell.angle_alpha   90.00
_cell.angle_beta   90.00
_cell.angle_gamma   90.00
#
_symmetry.space_group_name_H-M   'P 1'
#
loop_
_entity.id
_entity.type
_entity.pdbx_description
1 polymer ?
#
loop_
_entity_poly.entity_id
_entity_poly.type
_entity_poly.pdbx_seq_one_letter_code
_entity_poly.pdbx_strand_id
1 'polypeptide(L)'
;MKEWTVRPNVKLRLVDPDDAASLYEQIEKTRPQLAKFMPWGDSTKSVEDERVFLEYCEGRIAEQKLWNASIIIDGKAVGMIDLHNIDSDNEKAEVGYWLGGEYQGNGVMTDCLSKLLEIGFEELNLHKIKLLAEQVNEASNAVAKKVGFVLEGKLKDEIYSNGAFHDANLYAIVNY
;
A
#
# COMPACT_ATOMS: atom_id res chain seq x y z
N MET A 1 -18.56 8.48 -3.69
CA MET A 1 -17.23 7.99 -3.28
C MET A 1 -16.35 7.88 -4.51
N LYS A 2 -15.06 8.29 -4.42
CA LYS A 2 -14.19 8.31 -5.60
C LYS A 2 -13.58 6.93 -5.85
N GLU A 3 -13.70 6.46 -7.09
CA GLU A 3 -13.18 5.17 -7.54
C GLU A 3 -12.36 5.32 -8.81
N TRP A 4 -11.40 4.43 -9.00
CA TRP A 4 -10.58 4.31 -10.20
C TRP A 4 -10.61 2.86 -10.70
N THR A 5 -10.97 2.65 -11.94
CA THR A 5 -10.91 1.31 -12.55
C THR A 5 -9.45 0.95 -12.85
N VAL A 6 -9.04 -0.21 -12.38
CA VAL A 6 -7.72 -0.79 -12.63
C VAL A 6 -7.79 -1.78 -13.79
N ARG A 7 -8.74 -2.71 -13.72
CA ARG A 7 -9.09 -3.67 -14.77
C ARG A 7 -10.54 -4.14 -14.55
N PRO A 8 -11.16 -4.93 -15.41
CA PRO A 8 -12.62 -5.15 -15.43
C PRO A 8 -13.25 -5.49 -14.07
N ASN A 9 -12.59 -6.26 -13.22
CA ASN A 9 -13.12 -6.65 -11.91
C ASN A 9 -12.33 -6.07 -10.73
N VAL A 10 -11.40 -5.14 -10.98
CA VAL A 10 -10.53 -4.55 -9.96
C VAL A 10 -10.63 -3.04 -9.99
N LYS A 11 -10.87 -2.44 -8.83
CA LYS A 11 -10.92 -1.00 -8.63
C LYS A 11 -10.09 -0.59 -7.43
N LEU A 12 -9.63 0.65 -7.43
CA LEU A 12 -9.23 1.36 -6.22
C LEU A 12 -10.39 2.27 -5.80
N ARG A 13 -10.73 2.28 -4.52
CA ARG A 13 -11.74 3.16 -3.94
C ARG A 13 -11.17 3.82 -2.70
N LEU A 14 -11.30 5.15 -2.59
CA LEU A 14 -10.85 5.82 -1.38
C LEU A 14 -11.39 5.10 -0.15
N VAL A 15 -10.57 5.06 0.89
CA VAL A 15 -10.86 4.37 2.14
C VAL A 15 -12.26 4.72 2.68
N ASP A 16 -12.95 3.70 3.15
CA ASP A 16 -14.28 3.80 3.74
C ASP A 16 -14.32 2.91 4.99
N PRO A 17 -14.68 3.45 6.16
CA PRO A 17 -14.82 2.64 7.38
C PRO A 17 -15.77 1.44 7.25
N ASP A 18 -16.72 1.48 6.32
CA ASP A 18 -17.60 0.36 6.04
C ASP A 18 -16.90 -0.86 5.41
N ASP A 19 -15.68 -0.69 4.90
CA ASP A 19 -14.84 -1.78 4.41
C ASP A 19 -14.20 -2.61 5.54
N ALA A 20 -14.29 -2.17 6.79
CA ALA A 20 -13.57 -2.77 7.92
C ALA A 20 -13.79 -4.28 8.06
N ALA A 21 -15.02 -4.75 7.94
CA ALA A 21 -15.33 -6.18 8.07
C ALA A 21 -14.67 -7.02 6.96
N SER A 22 -14.74 -6.55 5.71
CA SER A 22 -14.14 -7.23 4.57
C SER A 22 -12.61 -7.24 4.64
N LEU A 23 -12.01 -6.11 4.97
CA LEU A 23 -10.56 -6.00 5.13
C LEU A 23 -10.06 -6.86 6.30
N TYR A 24 -10.75 -6.83 7.44
CA TYR A 24 -10.39 -7.64 8.59
C TYR A 24 -10.46 -9.14 8.29
N GLU A 25 -11.45 -9.60 7.52
CA GLU A 25 -11.53 -10.98 7.07
C GLU A 25 -10.25 -11.37 6.29
N GLN A 26 -9.75 -10.52 5.42
CA GLN A 26 -8.52 -10.77 4.67
C GLN A 26 -7.27 -10.72 5.55
N ILE A 27 -7.22 -9.83 6.53
CA ILE A 27 -6.14 -9.77 7.52
C ILE A 27 -6.08 -11.09 8.29
N GLU A 28 -7.20 -11.60 8.79
CA GLU A 28 -7.26 -12.87 9.52
C GLU A 28 -6.77 -14.05 8.68
N LYS A 29 -7.24 -14.16 7.45
CA LYS A 29 -6.84 -15.23 6.51
C LYS A 29 -5.37 -15.19 6.13
N THR A 30 -4.77 -13.99 6.12
CA THR A 30 -3.41 -13.73 5.60
C THR A 30 -2.43 -13.38 6.72
N ARG A 31 -2.85 -13.40 7.98
CA ARG A 31 -2.09 -12.90 9.13
C ARG A 31 -0.64 -13.38 9.21
N PRO A 32 -0.32 -14.67 9.07
CA PRO A 32 1.08 -15.12 9.16
C PRO A 32 1.99 -14.47 8.12
N GLN A 33 1.48 -14.23 6.91
CA GLN A 33 2.22 -13.59 5.82
C GLN A 33 2.34 -12.08 6.02
N LEU A 34 1.26 -11.42 6.49
CA LEU A 34 1.26 -9.99 6.79
C LEU A 34 2.19 -9.67 7.96
N ALA A 35 2.13 -10.43 9.04
CA ALA A 35 2.96 -10.22 10.22
C ALA A 35 4.46 -10.33 9.91
N LYS A 36 4.84 -11.06 8.89
CA LYS A 36 6.23 -11.21 8.48
C LYS A 36 6.86 -9.90 8.02
N PHE A 37 6.12 -9.05 7.31
CA PHE A 37 6.64 -7.81 6.70
C PHE A 37 5.90 -6.54 7.12
N MET A 38 4.72 -6.67 7.75
CA MET A 38 3.90 -5.54 8.18
C MET A 38 3.94 -5.43 9.69
N PRO A 39 4.48 -4.32 10.27
CA PRO A 39 4.56 -4.14 11.73
C PRO A 39 3.20 -4.19 12.43
N TRP A 40 2.14 -3.81 11.73
CA TRP A 40 0.77 -3.78 12.26
C TRP A 40 0.03 -5.13 12.13
N GLY A 41 0.60 -6.11 11.42
CA GLY A 41 -0.07 -7.38 11.12
C GLY A 41 -0.57 -8.14 12.35
N ASP A 42 0.09 -7.99 13.49
CA ASP A 42 -0.33 -8.61 14.76
C ASP A 42 -1.16 -7.68 15.66
N SER A 43 -1.28 -6.40 15.34
CA SER A 43 -1.97 -5.41 16.18
C SER A 43 -3.46 -5.28 15.87
N THR A 44 -3.89 -5.51 14.64
CA THR A 44 -5.30 -5.49 14.24
C THR A 44 -5.96 -6.81 14.62
N LYS A 45 -6.77 -6.79 15.68
CA LYS A 45 -7.34 -8.00 16.31
C LYS A 45 -8.85 -8.11 16.21
N SER A 46 -9.51 -7.10 15.65
CA SER A 46 -10.95 -7.04 15.50
C SER A 46 -11.38 -6.19 14.32
N VAL A 47 -12.62 -6.34 13.89
CA VAL A 47 -13.25 -5.46 12.91
C VAL A 47 -13.24 -4.01 13.39
N GLU A 48 -13.43 -3.80 14.70
CA GLU A 48 -13.42 -2.46 15.27
C GLU A 48 -12.03 -1.82 15.23
N ASP A 49 -10.96 -2.57 15.47
CA ASP A 49 -9.59 -2.07 15.31
C ASP A 49 -9.36 -1.59 13.86
N GLU A 50 -9.83 -2.35 12.89
CA GLU A 50 -9.73 -1.96 11.47
C GLU A 50 -10.59 -0.74 11.16
N ARG A 51 -11.81 -0.65 11.68
CA ARG A 51 -12.68 0.53 11.51
C ARG A 51 -12.01 1.79 12.06
N VAL A 52 -11.47 1.74 13.26
CA VAL A 52 -10.75 2.87 13.86
C VAL A 52 -9.56 3.30 13.01
N PHE A 53 -8.84 2.34 12.46
CA PHE A 53 -7.73 2.64 11.54
C PHE A 53 -8.22 3.33 10.26
N LEU A 54 -9.32 2.88 9.66
CA LEU A 54 -9.88 3.50 8.45
C LEU A 54 -10.39 4.92 8.72
N GLU A 55 -11.03 5.16 9.86
CA GLU A 55 -11.43 6.50 10.32
C GLU A 55 -10.21 7.42 10.52
N TYR A 56 -9.14 6.91 11.10
CA TYR A 56 -7.88 7.63 11.19
C TYR A 56 -7.34 8.00 9.80
N CYS A 57 -7.39 7.08 8.84
CA CYS A 57 -6.97 7.35 7.47
C CYS A 57 -7.81 8.45 6.82
N GLU A 58 -9.14 8.46 7.01
CA GLU A 58 -10.01 9.55 6.51
C GLU A 58 -9.56 10.92 7.04
N GLY A 59 -9.25 11.00 8.32
CA GLY A 59 -8.74 12.24 8.93
C GLY A 59 -7.43 12.69 8.30
N ARG A 60 -6.51 11.78 8.07
CA ARG A 60 -5.20 12.09 7.44
C ARG A 60 -5.34 12.47 5.97
N ILE A 61 -6.29 11.88 5.26
CA ILE A 61 -6.61 12.25 3.86
C ILE A 61 -7.15 13.69 3.82
N ALA A 62 -8.05 14.06 4.74
CA ALA A 62 -8.58 15.41 4.85
C ALA A 62 -7.48 16.45 5.13
N GLU A 63 -6.43 16.07 5.86
CA GLU A 63 -5.23 16.89 6.11
C GLU A 63 -4.23 16.92 4.94
N GLN A 64 -4.49 16.19 3.87
CA GLN A 64 -3.58 16.00 2.72
C GLN A 64 -2.22 15.36 3.09
N LYS A 65 -2.20 14.55 4.15
CA LYS A 65 -1.00 13.85 4.65
C LYS A 65 -0.98 12.37 4.31
N LEU A 66 -2.04 11.89 3.70
CA LEU A 66 -2.21 10.52 3.28
C LEU A 66 -3.13 10.48 2.05
N TRP A 67 -2.86 9.58 1.15
CA TRP A 67 -3.83 9.09 0.17
C TRP A 67 -3.93 7.58 0.39
N ASN A 68 -5.12 7.04 0.58
CA ASN A 68 -5.29 5.62 0.89
C ASN A 68 -6.57 5.09 0.23
N ALA A 69 -6.48 3.92 -0.39
CA ALA A 69 -7.57 3.28 -1.06
C ALA A 69 -7.67 1.80 -0.74
N SER A 70 -8.89 1.30 -0.64
CA SER A 70 -9.18 -0.13 -0.65
C SER A 70 -9.03 -0.68 -2.06
N ILE A 71 -8.43 -1.86 -2.18
CA ILE A 71 -8.43 -2.65 -3.41
C ILE A 71 -9.70 -3.46 -3.42
N ILE A 72 -10.58 -3.17 -4.39
CA ILE A 72 -11.89 -3.81 -4.53
C ILE A 72 -11.84 -4.82 -5.65
N ILE A 73 -12.17 -6.08 -5.34
CA ILE A 73 -12.29 -7.17 -6.33
C ILE A 73 -13.69 -7.77 -6.20
N ASP A 74 -14.43 -7.80 -7.30
CA ASP A 74 -15.81 -8.30 -7.33
C ASP A 74 -16.68 -7.71 -6.22
N GLY A 75 -16.50 -6.41 -5.95
CA GLY A 75 -17.28 -5.65 -4.96
C GLY A 75 -16.81 -5.80 -3.51
N LYS A 76 -15.75 -6.55 -3.22
CA LYS A 76 -15.20 -6.74 -1.87
C LYS A 76 -13.87 -6.04 -1.71
N ALA A 77 -13.66 -5.39 -0.57
CA ALA A 77 -12.37 -4.85 -0.16
C ALA A 77 -11.45 -6.01 0.28
N VAL A 78 -10.34 -6.19 -0.43
CA VAL A 78 -9.45 -7.36 -0.26
C VAL A 78 -7.99 -6.99 0.02
N GLY A 79 -7.69 -5.71 0.12
CA GLY A 79 -6.38 -5.17 0.39
C GLY A 79 -6.41 -3.65 0.36
N MET A 80 -5.25 -3.05 0.57
CA MET A 80 -5.10 -1.59 0.57
C MET A 80 -3.83 -1.16 -0.13
N ILE A 81 -3.86 0.06 -0.65
CA ILE A 81 -2.68 0.72 -1.24
C ILE A 81 -2.72 2.20 -0.87
N ASP A 82 -1.57 2.74 -0.49
CA ASP A 82 -1.48 4.10 0.00
C ASP A 82 -0.27 4.87 -0.51
N LEU A 83 -0.34 6.20 -0.36
CA LEU A 83 0.78 7.12 -0.42
C LEU A 83 0.87 7.82 0.93
N HIS A 84 1.95 7.60 1.65
CA HIS A 84 2.25 8.20 2.95
C HIS A 84 3.54 9.01 2.89
N ASN A 85 3.93 9.63 3.99
CA ASN A 85 5.08 10.54 4.02
C ASN A 85 5.04 11.56 2.89
N ILE A 86 3.85 12.12 2.64
CA ILE A 86 3.65 13.13 1.59
C ILE A 86 4.39 14.39 1.98
N ASP A 87 5.34 14.78 1.15
CA ASP A 87 6.16 15.98 1.27
C ASP A 87 5.78 16.91 0.11
N SER A 88 4.90 17.87 0.41
CA SER A 88 4.37 18.79 -0.61
C SER A 88 5.43 19.75 -1.15
N ASP A 89 6.44 20.10 -0.33
CA ASP A 89 7.50 21.02 -0.74
C ASP A 89 8.44 20.36 -1.77
N ASN A 90 8.67 19.07 -1.65
CA ASN A 90 9.50 18.31 -2.56
C ASN A 90 8.68 17.43 -3.53
N GLU A 91 7.36 17.55 -3.52
CA GLU A 91 6.42 16.82 -4.41
C GLU A 91 6.69 15.31 -4.45
N LYS A 92 6.89 14.70 -3.29
CA LYS A 92 7.20 13.28 -3.18
C LYS A 92 6.37 12.58 -2.11
N ALA A 93 6.21 11.28 -2.30
CA ALA A 93 5.54 10.39 -1.34
C ALA A 93 6.17 8.99 -1.39
N GLU A 94 5.77 8.16 -0.45
CA GLU A 94 6.17 6.76 -0.36
C GLU A 94 4.93 5.88 -0.42
N VAL A 95 5.01 4.78 -1.18
CA VAL A 95 3.91 3.84 -1.34
C VAL A 95 3.98 2.71 -0.31
N GLY A 96 2.82 2.32 0.21
CA GLY A 96 2.63 1.11 0.99
C GLY A 96 1.45 0.30 0.43
N TYR A 97 1.45 -1.01 0.62
CA TYR A 97 0.34 -1.85 0.18
C TYR A 97 0.35 -3.21 0.87
N TRP A 98 -0.82 -3.83 0.90
CA TRP A 98 -0.99 -5.24 1.19
C TRP A 98 -2.19 -5.80 0.44
N LEU A 99 -2.23 -7.11 0.24
CA LEU A 99 -3.29 -7.82 -0.47
C LEU A 99 -3.58 -9.15 0.21
N GLY A 100 -4.85 -9.51 0.33
CA GLY A 100 -5.26 -10.81 0.83
C GLY A 100 -4.60 -11.95 0.06
N GLY A 101 -4.17 -13.01 0.76
CA GLY A 101 -3.35 -14.09 0.19
C GLY A 101 -3.97 -14.79 -1.00
N GLU A 102 -5.29 -14.99 -0.98
CA GLU A 102 -6.03 -15.65 -2.07
C GLU A 102 -6.10 -14.82 -3.36
N TYR A 103 -5.78 -13.53 -3.31
CA TYR A 103 -5.76 -12.60 -4.46
C TYR A 103 -4.36 -12.33 -4.99
N GLN A 104 -3.33 -12.88 -4.35
CA GLN A 104 -1.94 -12.72 -4.76
C GLN A 104 -1.58 -13.63 -5.94
N GLY A 105 -0.50 -13.28 -6.65
CA GLY A 105 0.04 -14.11 -7.74
C GLY A 105 -0.65 -13.93 -9.10
N ASN A 106 -1.63 -13.03 -9.22
CA ASN A 106 -2.41 -12.78 -10.45
C ASN A 106 -2.18 -11.38 -11.04
N GLY A 107 -1.12 -10.69 -10.65
CA GLY A 107 -0.79 -9.37 -11.16
C GLY A 107 -1.64 -8.22 -10.61
N VAL A 108 -2.53 -8.47 -9.64
CA VAL A 108 -3.41 -7.44 -9.07
C VAL A 108 -2.61 -6.30 -8.48
N MET A 109 -1.62 -6.58 -7.63
CA MET A 109 -0.83 -5.52 -7.00
C MET A 109 0.00 -4.73 -8.02
N THR A 110 0.56 -5.40 -9.02
CA THR A 110 1.27 -4.73 -10.12
C THR A 110 0.38 -3.74 -10.84
N ASP A 111 -0.85 -4.13 -11.17
CA ASP A 111 -1.81 -3.27 -11.86
C ASP A 111 -2.30 -2.12 -10.95
N CYS A 112 -2.56 -2.41 -9.68
CA CYS A 112 -2.94 -1.39 -8.68
C CYS A 112 -1.82 -0.37 -8.47
N LEU A 113 -0.58 -0.81 -8.38
CA LEU A 113 0.57 0.09 -8.23
C LEU A 113 0.76 0.96 -9.47
N SER A 114 0.59 0.41 -10.67
CA SER A 114 0.62 1.19 -11.90
C SER A 114 -0.47 2.27 -11.91
N LYS A 115 -1.70 1.93 -11.48
CA LYS A 115 -2.79 2.91 -11.36
C LYS A 115 -2.49 3.97 -10.29
N LEU A 116 -1.89 3.59 -9.17
CA LEU A 116 -1.48 4.54 -8.14
C LEU A 116 -0.46 5.56 -8.67
N LEU A 117 0.48 5.14 -9.52
CA LEU A 117 1.44 6.06 -10.15
C LEU A 117 0.73 7.10 -11.02
N GLU A 118 -0.25 6.69 -11.84
CA GLU A 118 -1.06 7.62 -12.63
C GLU A 118 -1.74 8.65 -11.70
N ILE A 119 -2.41 8.18 -10.65
CA ILE A 119 -3.08 9.06 -9.67
C ILE A 119 -2.08 10.01 -9.01
N GLY A 120 -0.94 9.49 -8.55
CA GLY A 120 0.08 10.27 -7.88
C GLY A 120 0.66 11.37 -8.76
N PHE A 121 0.95 11.06 -10.01
CA PHE A 121 1.56 12.01 -10.94
C PHE A 121 0.55 12.99 -11.55
N GLU A 122 -0.63 12.50 -11.95
CA GLU A 122 -1.59 13.30 -12.70
C GLU A 122 -2.60 14.05 -11.82
N GLU A 123 -3.04 13.44 -10.69
CA GLU A 123 -4.05 14.03 -9.82
C GLU A 123 -3.45 14.70 -8.58
N LEU A 124 -2.40 14.13 -8.00
CA LEU A 124 -1.76 14.64 -6.79
C LEU A 124 -0.52 15.51 -7.08
N ASN A 125 -0.15 15.66 -8.35
CA ASN A 125 0.98 16.47 -8.82
C ASN A 125 2.31 16.10 -8.14
N LEU A 126 2.51 14.83 -7.85
CA LEU A 126 3.78 14.35 -7.32
C LEU A 126 4.84 14.32 -8.41
N HIS A 127 6.07 14.62 -8.06
CA HIS A 127 7.23 14.49 -8.94
C HIS A 127 7.95 13.16 -8.75
N LYS A 128 7.95 12.62 -7.53
CA LYS A 128 8.67 11.38 -7.19
C LYS A 128 7.85 10.50 -6.26
N ILE A 129 7.76 9.21 -6.58
CA ILE A 129 7.15 8.20 -5.72
C ILE A 129 8.20 7.16 -5.37
N LYS A 130 8.38 6.92 -4.06
CA LYS A 130 9.31 5.94 -3.50
C LYS A 130 8.59 4.68 -3.04
N LEU A 131 9.30 3.57 -3.06
CA LEU A 131 8.86 2.29 -2.51
C LEU A 131 10.02 1.69 -1.71
N LEU A 132 9.79 1.44 -0.43
CA LEU A 132 10.74 0.80 0.46
C LEU A 132 10.30 -0.66 0.65
N ALA A 133 11.18 -1.60 0.31
CA ALA A 133 10.94 -3.02 0.48
C ALA A 133 12.05 -3.66 1.30
N GLU A 134 11.68 -4.44 2.33
CA GLU A 134 12.64 -5.26 3.03
C GLU A 134 13.38 -6.14 2.02
N GLN A 135 14.70 -6.25 2.14
CA GLN A 135 15.54 -6.89 1.12
C GLN A 135 15.14 -8.34 0.84
N VAL A 136 14.66 -9.04 1.86
CA VAL A 136 14.20 -10.43 1.76
C VAL A 136 12.75 -10.59 1.33
N ASN A 137 12.00 -9.48 1.15
CA ASN A 137 10.63 -9.52 0.65
C ASN A 137 10.63 -9.64 -0.88
N GLU A 138 10.79 -10.85 -1.37
CA GLU A 138 10.90 -11.13 -2.81
C GLU A 138 9.69 -10.63 -3.60
N ALA A 139 8.48 -10.81 -3.08
CA ALA A 139 7.24 -10.39 -3.75
C ALA A 139 7.18 -8.87 -3.96
N SER A 140 7.50 -8.08 -2.93
CA SER A 140 7.48 -6.62 -3.01
C SER A 140 8.58 -6.09 -3.93
N ASN A 141 9.78 -6.65 -3.86
CA ASN A 141 10.87 -6.30 -4.77
C ASN A 141 10.52 -6.62 -6.23
N ALA A 142 9.88 -7.76 -6.48
CA ALA A 142 9.46 -8.16 -7.82
C ALA A 142 8.39 -7.21 -8.39
N VAL A 143 7.40 -6.82 -7.59
CA VAL A 143 6.36 -5.85 -7.99
C VAL A 143 6.99 -4.50 -8.36
N ALA A 144 7.88 -3.97 -7.53
CA ALA A 144 8.57 -2.72 -7.79
C ALA A 144 9.29 -2.73 -9.14
N LYS A 145 10.08 -3.76 -9.39
CA LYS A 145 10.82 -3.92 -10.65
C LYS A 145 9.90 -4.04 -11.86
N LYS A 146 8.84 -4.82 -11.73
CA LYS A 146 7.88 -5.08 -12.82
C LYS A 146 7.12 -3.81 -13.23
N VAL A 147 6.81 -2.93 -12.29
CA VAL A 147 6.15 -1.65 -12.56
C VAL A 147 7.12 -0.61 -13.13
N GLY A 148 8.42 -0.81 -12.98
CA GLY A 148 9.45 0.07 -13.55
C GLY A 148 10.13 0.98 -12.53
N PHE A 149 9.98 0.70 -11.24
CA PHE A 149 10.77 1.38 -10.22
C PHE A 149 12.27 1.09 -10.38
N VAL A 150 13.08 2.10 -10.17
CA VAL A 150 14.54 2.01 -10.21
C VAL A 150 15.08 1.89 -8.80
N LEU A 151 16.00 0.95 -8.57
CA LEU A 151 16.70 0.84 -7.29
C LEU A 151 17.64 2.04 -7.13
N GLU A 152 17.39 2.85 -6.10
CA GLU A 152 18.23 4.01 -5.77
C GLU A 152 19.25 3.71 -4.66
N GLY A 153 18.97 2.73 -3.83
CA GLY A 153 19.89 2.38 -2.76
C GLY A 153 19.51 1.13 -1.98
N LYS A 154 20.49 0.61 -1.25
CA LYS A 154 20.30 -0.41 -0.23
C LYS A 154 20.57 0.23 1.11
N LEU A 155 19.58 0.20 2.00
CA LEU A 155 19.62 0.87 3.29
C LEU A 155 19.85 -0.17 4.37
N LYS A 156 20.92 -0.04 5.12
CA LYS A 156 21.25 -0.95 6.19
C LYS A 156 20.43 -0.66 7.43
N ASP A 157 19.90 -1.70 8.07
CA ASP A 157 19.13 -1.62 9.32
C ASP A 157 17.97 -0.60 9.27
N GLU A 158 17.31 -0.50 8.13
CA GLU A 158 16.30 0.53 7.87
C GLU A 158 14.94 0.22 8.48
N ILE A 159 14.56 -1.06 8.58
CA ILE A 159 13.27 -1.51 9.07
C ILE A 159 13.46 -2.31 10.35
N TYR A 160 12.76 -1.89 11.42
CA TYR A 160 12.66 -2.69 12.65
C TYR A 160 11.34 -3.46 12.63
N SER A 161 11.42 -4.78 12.59
CA SER A 161 10.25 -5.65 12.66
C SER A 161 10.61 -7.01 13.29
N ASN A 162 9.64 -7.61 13.96
CA ASN A 162 9.80 -8.93 14.57
C ASN A 162 11.05 -9.04 15.47
N GLY A 163 11.35 -7.97 16.23
CA GLY A 163 12.45 -7.95 17.20
C GLY A 163 13.85 -7.77 16.59
N ALA A 164 13.98 -7.43 15.31
CA ALA A 164 15.25 -7.24 14.64
C ALA A 164 15.24 -6.09 13.65
N PHE A 165 16.42 -5.56 13.34
CA PHE A 165 16.61 -4.63 12.24
C PHE A 165 16.85 -5.38 10.93
N HIS A 166 16.31 -4.84 9.83
CA HIS A 166 16.39 -5.43 8.51
C HIS A 166 16.83 -4.42 7.48
N ASP A 167 17.65 -4.88 6.54
CA ASP A 167 18.04 -4.09 5.38
C ASP A 167 16.87 -3.93 4.42
N ALA A 168 16.80 -2.78 3.76
CA ALA A 168 15.75 -2.48 2.79
C ALA A 168 16.32 -1.97 1.47
N ASN A 169 15.62 -2.27 0.40
CA ASN A 169 15.84 -1.69 -0.91
C ASN A 169 14.95 -0.46 -1.06
N LEU A 170 15.53 0.66 -1.45
CA LEU A 170 14.82 1.88 -1.80
C LEU A 170 14.69 1.98 -3.32
N TYR A 171 13.45 1.94 -3.78
CA TYR A 171 13.08 2.13 -5.18
C TYR A 171 12.42 3.48 -5.37
N ALA A 172 12.49 4.04 -6.58
CA ALA A 172 11.75 5.24 -6.93
C ALA A 172 11.38 5.30 -8.41
N ILE A 173 10.32 6.05 -8.70
CA ILE A 173 9.98 6.54 -10.04
C ILE A 173 9.89 8.04 -9.98
N VAL A 174 10.49 8.71 -10.97
CA VAL A 174 10.45 10.16 -11.15
C VAL A 174 9.61 10.48 -12.39
N ASN A 175 8.71 11.44 -12.24
CA ASN A 175 7.88 11.95 -13.33
C ASN A 175 8.61 13.10 -14.02
N TYR A 176 9.20 12.82 -15.17
CA TYR A 176 9.85 13.84 -16.01
C TYR A 176 8.91 14.43 -17.06
#